data_d9bde5d8054e8bfc7aada70b1895106b
#
_entry.id   d9bde5d8054e8bfc7aada70b1895106b
#
_cell.length_a   1.000
_cell.length_b   1.000
_cell.length_c   1.000
_cell.angle_alpha   90.00
_cell.angle_beta   90.00
_cell.angle_gamma   90.00
#
_symmetry.space_group_name_H-M   'P 1'
#
loop_
_entity.id
_entity.type
_entity.pdbx_description
1 polymer ?
#
loop_
_entity_poly.entity_id
_entity_poly.type
_entity_poly.pdbx_seq_one_letter_code
_entity_poly.pdbx_strand_id
1 'polypeptide(L)'
;MAKAKQFGCSALALTLISLSGCQLFQSQTTLIVPPTVANDQAQVVAVIRDQMDMYLSYEGREYFLNQMLVALESDNRNRFKGKDPETYAWWKIHVQPNELHQAEAVRPMEEGIEVYQGLEFMDVPYRSKSTLHLRSKPSSDGEELSSVSKGEVFNVVAKVSDLPWYLVEQRGVIKGYVHQDYARSNVGERDLLSTPPNPLLASAKVADDNFEYRYELQGSYTCRVLSYELSKNGEFTTGALRACRKKRKVWYIDAPQA
;
A
#
# COMPACT_ATOMS: atom_id res chain seq x y z
N MET A 1 -15.71 78.76 40.47
CA MET A 1 -16.20 77.76 41.48
C MET A 1 -16.87 76.64 40.70
N ALA A 2 -16.38 75.50 40.70
CA ALA A 2 -17.04 74.18 40.59
C ALA A 2 -16.06 73.17 40.05
N LYS A 3 -15.93 72.09 40.78
CA LYS A 3 -14.91 71.04 40.73
C LYS A 3 -15.15 70.06 39.57
N ALA A 4 -14.08 69.76 38.88
CA ALA A 4 -13.99 68.60 37.94
C ALA A 4 -13.96 67.30 38.71
N LYS A 5 -14.67 66.27 38.22
CA LYS A 5 -14.46 64.88 38.59
C LYS A 5 -13.94 64.14 37.37
N GLN A 6 -12.75 63.64 37.49
CA GLN A 6 -12.15 62.67 36.55
C GLN A 6 -12.83 61.32 36.72
N PHE A 7 -13.21 60.72 35.60
CA PHE A 7 -13.40 59.28 35.53
C PHE A 7 -12.43 58.72 34.50
N GLY A 8 -11.52 57.92 34.97
CA GLY A 8 -10.58 57.18 34.16
C GLY A 8 -11.29 55.99 33.48
N CYS A 9 -11.17 55.89 32.17
CA CYS A 9 -11.46 54.70 31.42
C CYS A 9 -10.14 54.01 31.09
N SER A 10 -9.88 52.88 31.76
CA SER A 10 -8.80 51.98 31.42
C SER A 10 -9.12 51.26 30.11
N ALA A 11 -8.40 51.57 29.09
CA ALA A 11 -8.44 50.83 27.83
C ALA A 11 -7.63 49.50 27.99
N LEU A 12 -8.35 48.38 28.05
CA LEU A 12 -7.74 47.07 27.91
C LEU A 12 -7.38 46.86 26.43
N ALA A 13 -6.10 46.90 26.14
CA ALA A 13 -5.58 46.51 24.84
C ALA A 13 -5.61 44.96 24.76
N LEU A 14 -6.57 44.41 24.04
CA LEU A 14 -6.52 43.00 23.62
C LEU A 14 -5.51 42.89 22.49
N THR A 15 -4.33 42.38 22.80
CA THR A 15 -3.37 41.91 21.81
C THR A 15 -3.87 40.57 21.25
N LEU A 16 -4.40 40.61 20.03
CA LEU A 16 -4.64 39.45 19.21
C LEU A 16 -3.28 38.87 18.77
N ILE A 17 -2.83 37.84 19.47
CA ILE A 17 -1.72 37.03 19.01
C ILE A 17 -2.27 36.17 17.87
N SER A 18 -1.97 36.57 16.64
CA SER A 18 -2.13 35.75 15.45
C SER A 18 -1.11 34.61 15.51
N LEU A 19 -1.52 33.47 16.02
CA LEU A 19 -0.82 32.22 15.86
C LEU A 19 -0.85 31.84 14.38
N SER A 20 0.18 32.28 13.65
CA SER A 20 0.50 31.72 12.33
C SER A 20 0.93 30.27 12.58
N GLY A 21 -0.04 29.37 12.55
CA GLY A 21 0.21 27.95 12.57
C GLY A 21 0.93 27.60 11.26
N CYS A 22 2.26 27.44 11.32
CA CYS A 22 2.94 26.62 10.34
C CYS A 22 2.30 25.25 10.39
N GLN A 23 1.44 24.95 9.42
CA GLN A 23 1.07 23.55 9.14
C GLN A 23 2.35 22.90 8.63
N LEU A 24 3.10 22.33 9.56
CA LEU A 24 4.06 21.29 9.25
C LEU A 24 3.29 20.22 8.48
N PHE A 25 3.60 20.06 7.20
CA PHE A 25 3.25 18.87 6.45
C PHE A 25 3.84 17.70 7.22
N GLN A 26 3.05 17.11 8.11
CA GLN A 26 3.37 15.80 8.64
C GLN A 26 3.26 14.85 7.48
N SER A 27 4.41 14.47 6.93
CA SER A 27 4.53 13.28 6.09
C SER A 27 3.96 12.15 6.94
N GLN A 28 2.77 11.66 6.59
CA GLN A 28 2.18 10.52 7.28
C GLN A 28 3.04 9.30 6.95
N THR A 29 3.94 9.01 7.82
CA THR A 29 4.72 7.78 7.80
C THR A 29 3.75 6.63 8.10
N THR A 30 3.37 5.89 7.09
CA THR A 30 2.50 4.73 7.26
C THR A 30 3.36 3.57 7.72
N LEU A 31 3.31 3.25 9.01
CA LEU A 31 3.89 2.02 9.53
C LEU A 31 3.22 0.83 8.84
N ILE A 32 3.99 -0.06 8.24
CA ILE A 32 3.49 -1.35 7.77
C ILE A 32 3.29 -2.21 9.02
N VAL A 33 2.14 -2.03 9.67
CA VAL A 33 1.80 -2.61 10.96
C VAL A 33 1.05 -3.94 10.81
N PRO A 34 1.17 -4.81 11.81
CA PRO A 34 0.64 -6.17 11.85
C PRO A 34 -0.92 -6.23 11.95
N PRO A 35 -1.48 -7.36 12.26
CA PRO A 35 -2.79 -7.93 11.90
C PRO A 35 -4.07 -7.09 12.09
N THR A 36 -4.06 -5.97 12.76
CA THR A 36 -5.23 -5.06 12.87
C THR A 36 -5.68 -4.51 11.50
N VAL A 37 -4.73 -4.25 10.60
CA VAL A 37 -5.00 -3.75 9.24
C VAL A 37 -5.79 -4.76 8.39
N ALA A 38 -5.64 -6.06 8.65
CA ALA A 38 -6.34 -7.10 7.91
C ALA A 38 -7.87 -7.08 8.15
N ASN A 39 -8.31 -6.67 9.35
CA ASN A 39 -9.74 -6.61 9.67
C ASN A 39 -10.41 -5.42 8.96
N ASP A 40 -9.77 -4.27 8.93
CA ASP A 40 -10.31 -3.07 8.29
C ASP A 40 -10.39 -3.25 6.77
N GLN A 41 -9.38 -3.88 6.18
CA GLN A 41 -9.38 -4.23 4.76
C GLN A 41 -10.51 -5.20 4.41
N ALA A 42 -10.71 -6.24 5.22
CA ALA A 42 -11.80 -7.20 5.02
C ALA A 42 -13.17 -6.52 5.08
N GLN A 43 -13.33 -5.53 5.95
CA GLN A 43 -14.57 -4.77 6.07
C GLN A 43 -14.81 -3.89 4.83
N VAL A 44 -13.80 -3.19 4.32
CA VAL A 44 -13.89 -2.41 3.07
C VAL A 44 -14.28 -3.33 1.90
N VAL A 45 -13.62 -4.49 1.78
CA VAL A 45 -13.92 -5.47 0.75
C VAL A 45 -15.36 -5.99 0.87
N ALA A 46 -15.85 -6.27 2.07
CA ALA A 46 -17.22 -6.72 2.30
C ALA A 46 -18.24 -5.66 1.83
N VAL A 47 -18.05 -4.40 2.20
CA VAL A 47 -18.93 -3.29 1.76
C VAL A 47 -18.97 -3.18 0.24
N ILE A 48 -17.84 -3.27 -0.43
CA ILE A 48 -17.78 -3.21 -1.90
C ILE A 48 -18.51 -4.39 -2.52
N ARG A 49 -18.34 -5.59 -2.00
CA ARG A 49 -19.05 -6.80 -2.47
C ARG A 49 -20.55 -6.66 -2.32
N ASP A 50 -21.02 -6.24 -1.15
CA ASP A 50 -22.45 -6.05 -0.88
C ASP A 50 -23.07 -5.02 -1.85
N GLN A 51 -22.38 -3.92 -2.11
CA GLN A 51 -22.84 -2.94 -3.10
C GLN A 51 -22.91 -3.51 -4.50
N MET A 52 -21.88 -4.26 -4.94
CA MET A 52 -21.91 -4.91 -6.24
C MET A 52 -23.02 -5.94 -6.36
N ASP A 53 -23.26 -6.72 -5.31
CA ASP A 53 -24.32 -7.74 -5.27
C ASP A 53 -25.72 -7.16 -5.42
N MET A 54 -25.97 -5.95 -4.92
CA MET A 54 -27.25 -5.26 -5.07
C MET A 54 -27.51 -4.77 -6.51
N TYR A 55 -26.48 -4.39 -7.25
CA TYR A 55 -26.64 -3.72 -8.54
C TYR A 55 -26.29 -4.61 -9.74
N LEU A 56 -25.27 -5.44 -9.64
CA LEU A 56 -24.67 -6.15 -10.77
C LEU A 56 -25.00 -7.65 -10.76
N SER A 57 -25.11 -8.22 -11.95
CA SER A 57 -25.12 -9.69 -12.13
C SER A 57 -23.76 -10.29 -11.77
N TYR A 58 -23.66 -11.61 -11.72
CA TYR A 58 -22.39 -12.30 -11.48
C TYR A 58 -21.33 -11.91 -12.52
N GLU A 59 -21.68 -12.00 -13.80
CA GLU A 59 -20.77 -11.63 -14.91
C GLU A 59 -20.47 -10.13 -14.90
N GLY A 60 -21.47 -9.31 -14.59
CA GLY A 60 -21.31 -7.87 -14.46
C GLY A 60 -20.30 -7.46 -13.38
N ARG A 61 -20.28 -8.17 -12.26
CA ARG A 61 -19.31 -7.95 -11.17
C ARG A 61 -17.88 -8.25 -11.60
N GLU A 62 -17.67 -9.41 -12.22
CA GLU A 62 -16.35 -9.81 -12.72
C GLU A 62 -15.83 -8.80 -13.75
N TYR A 63 -16.69 -8.37 -14.66
CA TYR A 63 -16.34 -7.36 -15.63
C TYR A 63 -16.01 -6.01 -14.98
N PHE A 64 -16.83 -5.57 -14.01
CA PHE A 64 -16.62 -4.33 -13.29
C PHE A 64 -15.29 -4.32 -12.51
N LEU A 65 -14.98 -5.40 -11.78
CA LEU A 65 -13.72 -5.57 -11.08
C LEU A 65 -12.51 -5.54 -12.02
N ASN A 66 -12.62 -6.19 -13.17
CA ASN A 66 -11.57 -6.12 -14.19
C ASN A 66 -11.39 -4.68 -14.71
N GLN A 67 -12.48 -3.93 -14.91
CA GLN A 67 -12.41 -2.52 -15.32
C GLN A 67 -11.78 -1.65 -14.22
N MET A 68 -11.99 -1.93 -12.95
CA MET A 68 -11.28 -1.26 -11.85
C MET A 68 -9.76 -1.49 -11.94
N LEU A 69 -9.33 -2.73 -12.18
CA LEU A 69 -7.90 -3.05 -12.36
C LEU A 69 -7.30 -2.35 -13.59
N VAL A 70 -8.03 -2.36 -14.71
CA VAL A 70 -7.61 -1.64 -15.93
C VAL A 70 -7.48 -0.15 -15.66
N ALA A 71 -8.41 0.43 -14.91
CA ALA A 71 -8.38 1.83 -14.52
C ALA A 71 -7.18 2.16 -13.64
N LEU A 72 -6.85 1.31 -12.67
CA LEU A 72 -5.69 1.48 -11.79
C LEU A 72 -4.36 1.42 -12.56
N GLU A 73 -4.26 0.62 -13.62
CA GLU A 73 -3.06 0.52 -14.46
C GLU A 73 -2.98 1.61 -15.55
N SER A 74 -4.06 2.35 -15.77
CA SER A 74 -4.12 3.34 -16.84
C SER A 74 -3.46 4.64 -16.45
N ASP A 75 -2.57 5.15 -17.29
CA ASP A 75 -2.00 6.50 -17.14
C ASP A 75 -3.01 7.60 -17.55
N ASN A 76 -4.06 7.22 -18.28
CA ASN A 76 -5.13 8.12 -18.69
C ASN A 76 -6.17 8.23 -17.56
N ARG A 77 -6.46 9.46 -17.16
CA ARG A 77 -7.55 9.79 -16.21
C ARG A 77 -8.94 9.62 -16.82
N ASN A 78 -9.08 8.74 -17.81
CA ASN A 78 -10.33 8.51 -18.50
C ASN A 78 -11.35 7.91 -17.53
N ARG A 79 -12.55 8.46 -17.57
CA ARG A 79 -13.68 7.90 -16.82
C ARG A 79 -14.11 6.61 -17.51
N PHE A 80 -13.93 5.52 -16.83
CA PHE A 80 -14.45 4.23 -17.25
C PHE A 80 -15.94 4.18 -16.94
N LYS A 81 -16.72 3.66 -17.89
CA LYS A 81 -18.17 3.50 -17.72
C LYS A 81 -18.65 2.29 -18.49
N GLY A 82 -19.71 1.68 -18.00
CA GLY A 82 -20.34 0.56 -18.67
C GLY A 82 -21.75 0.30 -18.18
N LYS A 83 -22.33 -0.78 -18.68
CA LYS A 83 -23.66 -1.25 -18.33
C LYS A 83 -23.62 -2.76 -18.18
N ASP A 84 -24.26 -3.25 -17.14
CA ASP A 84 -24.49 -4.67 -16.95
C ASP A 84 -25.59 -5.13 -17.91
N PRO A 85 -25.36 -6.17 -18.74
CA PRO A 85 -26.34 -6.61 -19.74
C PRO A 85 -27.57 -7.32 -19.13
N GLU A 86 -27.45 -7.91 -17.94
CA GLU A 86 -28.53 -8.64 -17.30
C GLU A 86 -29.37 -7.76 -16.38
N THR A 87 -28.72 -7.00 -15.50
CA THR A 87 -29.41 -6.16 -14.54
C THR A 87 -29.77 -4.79 -15.07
N TYR A 88 -29.18 -4.41 -16.19
CA TYR A 88 -29.25 -3.08 -16.81
C TYR A 88 -28.69 -1.96 -15.93
N ALA A 89 -27.99 -2.27 -14.87
CA ALA A 89 -27.28 -1.31 -14.03
C ALA A 89 -26.17 -0.60 -14.81
N TRP A 90 -26.02 0.68 -14.57
CA TRP A 90 -24.89 1.46 -15.09
C TRP A 90 -23.82 1.60 -14.03
N TRP A 91 -22.57 1.64 -14.46
CA TRP A 91 -21.46 1.92 -13.60
C TRP A 91 -20.50 2.93 -14.20
N LYS A 92 -19.84 3.67 -13.32
CA LYS A 92 -18.77 4.61 -13.65
C LYS A 92 -17.62 4.40 -12.67
N ILE A 93 -16.39 4.52 -13.18
CA ILE A 93 -15.16 4.46 -12.39
C ILE A 93 -14.34 5.70 -12.72
N HIS A 94 -13.80 6.33 -11.70
CA HIS A 94 -12.87 7.44 -11.81
C HIS A 94 -11.65 7.15 -10.95
N VAL A 95 -10.45 7.31 -11.51
CA VAL A 95 -9.18 7.07 -10.83
C VAL A 95 -8.41 8.37 -10.73
N GLN A 96 -7.89 8.63 -9.55
CA GLN A 96 -7.00 9.77 -9.31
C GLN A 96 -5.56 9.46 -9.78
N PRO A 97 -4.68 10.48 -9.92
CA PRO A 97 -3.27 10.26 -10.20
C PRO A 97 -2.62 9.32 -9.20
N ASN A 98 -1.48 8.74 -9.60
CA ASN A 98 -0.63 8.01 -8.67
C ASN A 98 -0.14 8.92 -7.55
N GLU A 99 -0.15 8.38 -6.34
CA GLU A 99 0.41 9.01 -5.15
C GLU A 99 1.54 8.14 -4.63
N LEU A 100 2.68 8.75 -4.34
CA LEU A 100 3.80 8.07 -3.71
C LEU A 100 3.68 8.24 -2.19
N HIS A 101 3.52 7.13 -1.48
CA HIS A 101 3.48 7.12 -0.03
C HIS A 101 4.82 6.67 0.52
N GLN A 102 5.36 7.45 1.45
CA GLN A 102 6.51 7.05 2.24
C GLN A 102 6.06 6.10 3.34
N ALA A 103 6.85 5.09 3.59
CA ALA A 103 6.55 4.09 4.61
C ALA A 103 7.83 3.64 5.32
N GLU A 104 7.66 3.22 6.55
CA GLU A 104 8.69 2.60 7.36
C GLU A 104 8.27 1.18 7.72
N ALA A 105 9.22 0.27 7.73
CA ALA A 105 8.98 -1.12 8.12
C ALA A 105 10.11 -1.60 9.03
N VAL A 106 9.77 -2.06 10.23
CA VAL A 106 10.73 -2.69 11.13
C VAL A 106 10.75 -4.18 10.87
N ARG A 107 11.89 -4.71 10.47
CA ARG A 107 12.06 -6.13 10.10
C ARG A 107 13.29 -6.74 10.75
N PRO A 108 13.21 -8.00 11.21
CA PRO A 108 14.39 -8.79 11.51
C PRO A 108 15.28 -8.92 10.27
N MET A 109 16.58 -8.79 10.45
CA MET A 109 17.55 -8.85 9.35
C MET A 109 18.82 -9.57 9.79
N GLU A 110 19.39 -10.39 8.93
CA GLU A 110 20.70 -10.99 9.18
C GLU A 110 21.80 -9.94 9.21
N GLU A 111 22.83 -10.23 9.98
CA GLU A 111 24.02 -9.41 10.06
C GLU A 111 24.76 -9.32 8.72
N GLY A 112 25.44 -8.21 8.47
CA GLY A 112 26.22 -7.99 7.25
C GLY A 112 25.43 -7.51 6.05
N ILE A 113 24.11 -7.29 6.16
CA ILE A 113 23.30 -6.73 5.09
C ILE A 113 23.35 -5.20 5.15
N GLU A 114 23.75 -4.59 4.04
CA GLU A 114 23.74 -3.15 3.88
C GLU A 114 22.32 -2.68 3.52
N VAL A 115 21.71 -1.81 4.35
CA VAL A 115 20.39 -1.23 4.04
C VAL A 115 20.55 -0.19 2.94
N TYR A 116 19.93 -0.43 1.79
CA TYR A 116 19.92 0.49 0.66
C TYR A 116 18.79 1.50 0.79
N GLN A 117 19.08 2.76 0.45
CA GLN A 117 18.08 3.83 0.37
C GLN A 117 17.26 3.70 -0.93
N GLY A 118 15.99 4.15 -0.91
CA GLY A 118 15.14 4.09 -2.09
C GLY A 118 14.55 2.70 -2.33
N LEU A 119 13.88 2.16 -1.33
CA LEU A 119 13.13 0.91 -1.45
C LEU A 119 11.71 1.18 -1.95
N GLU A 120 11.23 0.40 -2.92
CA GLU A 120 9.83 0.30 -3.30
C GLU A 120 9.25 -0.96 -2.65
N PHE A 121 8.43 -0.80 -1.61
CA PHE A 121 7.86 -1.93 -0.87
C PHE A 121 6.89 -2.74 -1.72
N MET A 122 7.01 -4.05 -1.65
CA MET A 122 6.22 -5.00 -2.41
C MET A 122 5.48 -6.01 -1.54
N ASP A 123 6.18 -6.68 -0.63
CA ASP A 123 5.67 -7.78 0.21
C ASP A 123 4.91 -8.84 -0.61
N VAL A 124 5.57 -9.39 -1.61
CA VAL A 124 4.98 -10.34 -2.56
C VAL A 124 5.81 -11.62 -2.63
N PRO A 125 5.18 -12.80 -2.58
CA PRO A 125 5.91 -14.06 -2.75
C PRO A 125 6.45 -14.23 -4.17
N TYR A 126 7.69 -14.62 -4.25
CA TYR A 126 8.43 -14.96 -5.46
C TYR A 126 8.97 -16.37 -5.37
N ARG A 127 9.35 -16.92 -6.52
CA ARG A 127 10.00 -18.23 -6.65
C ARG A 127 11.29 -18.09 -7.43
N SER A 128 12.33 -18.76 -6.98
CA SER A 128 13.61 -18.80 -7.68
C SER A 128 13.49 -19.59 -9.00
N LYS A 129 14.12 -19.09 -10.05
CA LYS A 129 14.26 -19.78 -11.36
C LYS A 129 15.44 -20.74 -11.39
N SER A 130 16.46 -20.46 -10.60
CA SER A 130 17.69 -21.21 -10.44
C SER A 130 18.15 -21.14 -8.99
N THR A 131 19.22 -21.78 -8.61
CA THR A 131 19.88 -21.46 -7.34
C THR A 131 20.34 -20.01 -7.37
N LEU A 132 19.95 -19.23 -6.34
CA LEU A 132 20.22 -17.80 -6.19
C LEU A 132 21.19 -17.58 -5.04
N HIS A 133 22.15 -16.69 -5.24
CA HIS A 133 23.00 -16.20 -4.16
C HIS A 133 22.35 -14.97 -3.54
N LEU A 134 22.21 -14.99 -2.22
CA LEU A 134 21.76 -13.86 -1.42
C LEU A 134 22.97 -13.00 -1.06
N ARG A 135 22.95 -11.73 -1.44
CA ARG A 135 24.08 -10.83 -1.31
C ARG A 135 23.86 -9.77 -0.24
N SER A 136 24.96 -9.31 0.36
CA SER A 136 24.94 -8.27 1.39
C SER A 136 24.46 -6.90 0.89
N LYS A 137 24.64 -6.60 -0.38
CA LYS A 137 24.23 -5.35 -1.04
C LYS A 137 23.67 -5.62 -2.44
N PRO A 138 22.90 -4.67 -3.03
CA PRO A 138 22.27 -4.84 -4.34
C PRO A 138 23.28 -4.67 -5.49
N SER A 139 24.31 -5.51 -5.51
CA SER A 139 25.40 -5.52 -6.48
C SER A 139 25.94 -6.94 -6.68
N SER A 140 26.47 -7.22 -7.86
CA SER A 140 27.23 -8.46 -8.13
C SER A 140 28.48 -8.60 -7.25
N ASP A 141 29.02 -7.48 -6.75
CA ASP A 141 30.20 -7.42 -5.89
C ASP A 141 29.85 -7.53 -4.39
N GLY A 142 28.56 -7.62 -4.07
CA GLY A 142 28.10 -7.89 -2.69
C GLY A 142 28.58 -9.25 -2.22
N GLU A 143 28.97 -9.33 -0.95
CA GLU A 143 29.33 -10.58 -0.31
C GLU A 143 28.17 -11.59 -0.40
N GLU A 144 28.48 -12.85 -0.67
CA GLU A 144 27.49 -13.92 -0.67
C GLU A 144 27.26 -14.39 0.76
N LEU A 145 26.06 -14.11 1.28
CA LEU A 145 25.67 -14.47 2.65
C LEU A 145 25.10 -15.89 2.72
N SER A 146 24.26 -16.25 1.76
CA SER A 146 23.59 -17.55 1.70
C SER A 146 23.00 -17.79 0.30
N SER A 147 22.20 -18.85 0.12
CA SER A 147 21.56 -19.15 -1.14
C SER A 147 20.13 -19.65 -0.99
N VAL A 148 19.32 -19.44 -2.05
CA VAL A 148 17.97 -19.97 -2.21
C VAL A 148 18.00 -21.05 -3.28
N SER A 149 17.46 -22.22 -3.00
CA SER A 149 17.41 -23.33 -3.94
C SER A 149 16.48 -23.07 -5.11
N LYS A 150 16.75 -23.68 -6.27
CA LYS A 150 15.84 -23.62 -7.42
C LYS A 150 14.43 -24.05 -7.05
N GLY A 151 13.44 -23.25 -7.41
CA GLY A 151 12.02 -23.52 -7.14
C GLY A 151 11.55 -23.12 -5.74
N GLU A 152 12.44 -22.75 -4.84
CA GLU A 152 12.09 -22.31 -3.50
C GLU A 152 11.33 -20.98 -3.53
N VAL A 153 10.37 -20.84 -2.61
CA VAL A 153 9.56 -19.63 -2.45
C VAL A 153 10.16 -18.77 -1.35
N PHE A 154 10.23 -17.48 -1.61
CA PHE A 154 10.67 -16.45 -0.68
C PHE A 154 9.79 -15.21 -0.84
N ASN A 155 9.81 -14.33 0.14
CA ASN A 155 9.12 -13.04 0.04
C ASN A 155 10.07 -11.95 -0.50
N VAL A 156 9.60 -11.17 -1.46
CA VAL A 156 10.25 -9.93 -1.88
C VAL A 156 9.65 -8.80 -1.05
N VAL A 157 10.39 -8.31 -0.09
CA VAL A 157 9.99 -7.20 0.79
C VAL A 157 9.93 -5.90 -0.01
N ALA A 158 10.98 -5.65 -0.79
CA ALA A 158 11.08 -4.45 -1.60
C ALA A 158 11.90 -4.67 -2.87
N LYS A 159 11.64 -3.84 -3.86
CA LYS A 159 12.52 -3.61 -5.00
C LYS A 159 13.42 -2.43 -4.67
N VAL A 160 14.69 -2.51 -5.06
CA VAL A 160 15.62 -1.39 -4.99
C VAL A 160 15.33 -0.45 -6.16
N SER A 161 15.09 0.84 -5.88
CA SER A 161 14.84 1.84 -6.92
C SER A 161 16.05 1.94 -7.84
N ASP A 162 15.79 2.05 -9.16
CA ASP A 162 16.81 2.22 -10.20
C ASP A 162 17.83 1.07 -10.33
N LEU A 163 17.69 0.01 -9.55
CA LEU A 163 18.52 -1.17 -9.64
C LEU A 163 17.69 -2.45 -9.86
N PRO A 164 18.24 -3.44 -10.59
CA PRO A 164 17.53 -4.70 -10.86
C PRO A 164 17.62 -5.70 -9.69
N TRP A 165 17.43 -5.23 -8.46
CA TRP A 165 17.59 -6.03 -7.25
C TRP A 165 16.35 -6.01 -6.38
N TYR A 166 16.11 -7.12 -5.69
CA TYR A 166 15.07 -7.31 -4.69
C TYR A 166 15.69 -7.57 -3.32
N LEU A 167 15.16 -6.94 -2.29
CA LEU A 167 15.40 -7.26 -0.89
C LEU A 167 14.50 -8.42 -0.50
N VAL A 168 15.08 -9.50 0.00
CA VAL A 168 14.42 -10.79 0.17
C VAL A 168 14.33 -11.19 1.63
N GLU A 169 13.18 -11.74 1.98
CA GLU A 169 12.87 -12.29 3.29
C GLU A 169 12.56 -13.79 3.18
N GLN A 170 13.06 -14.57 4.11
CA GLN A 170 12.66 -15.96 4.34
C GLN A 170 12.31 -16.13 5.81
N ARG A 171 11.17 -16.75 6.09
CA ARG A 171 10.70 -17.05 7.45
C ARG A 171 10.68 -15.82 8.38
N GLY A 172 10.30 -14.64 7.85
CA GLY A 172 10.22 -13.42 8.63
C GLY A 172 11.54 -12.68 8.84
N VAL A 173 12.65 -13.16 8.28
CA VAL A 173 13.98 -12.56 8.41
C VAL A 173 14.51 -12.14 7.06
N ILE A 174 14.96 -10.90 6.93
CA ILE A 174 15.64 -10.44 5.71
C ILE A 174 16.98 -11.15 5.60
N LYS A 175 17.21 -11.72 4.42
CA LYS A 175 18.37 -12.58 4.12
C LYS A 175 19.37 -11.96 3.14
N GLY A 176 19.04 -10.82 2.54
CA GLY A 176 19.90 -10.14 1.58
C GLY A 176 19.21 -9.80 0.28
N TYR A 177 19.99 -9.57 -0.75
CA TYR A 177 19.52 -9.13 -2.06
C TYR A 177 19.69 -10.22 -3.13
N VAL A 178 18.71 -10.29 -4.06
CA VAL A 178 18.77 -11.13 -5.26
C VAL A 178 18.53 -10.30 -6.50
N HIS A 179 19.16 -10.68 -7.61
CA HIS A 179 18.91 -10.04 -8.89
C HIS A 179 17.55 -10.47 -9.46
N GLN A 180 16.78 -9.52 -9.98
CA GLN A 180 15.38 -9.72 -10.42
C GLN A 180 15.23 -10.76 -11.52
N ASP A 181 16.21 -10.91 -12.41
CA ASP A 181 16.13 -11.81 -13.55
C ASP A 181 16.05 -13.29 -13.15
N TYR A 182 16.54 -13.63 -11.96
CA TYR A 182 16.55 -15.00 -11.44
C TYR A 182 15.34 -15.32 -10.57
N ALA A 183 14.44 -14.37 -10.37
CA ALA A 183 13.22 -14.52 -9.61
C ALA A 183 11.99 -14.37 -10.49
N ARG A 184 10.91 -15.06 -10.16
CA ARG A 184 9.60 -14.86 -10.77
C ARG A 184 8.54 -14.72 -9.69
N SER A 185 7.58 -13.85 -9.91
CA SER A 185 6.44 -13.72 -9.00
C SER A 185 5.70 -15.05 -8.87
N ASN A 186 5.38 -15.40 -7.64
CA ASN A 186 4.56 -16.57 -7.28
C ASN A 186 3.10 -16.18 -6.97
N VAL A 187 2.70 -14.96 -7.33
CA VAL A 187 1.30 -14.48 -7.24
C VAL A 187 0.67 -14.67 -8.61
N GLY A 188 -0.40 -15.44 -8.68
CA GLY A 188 -1.28 -15.52 -9.85
C GLY A 188 -2.02 -14.20 -10.09
N GLU A 189 -2.77 -14.14 -11.18
CA GLU A 189 -3.76 -13.08 -11.38
C GLU A 189 -4.75 -13.14 -10.21
N ARG A 190 -4.95 -12.00 -9.56
CA ARG A 190 -5.84 -11.88 -8.42
C ARG A 190 -6.85 -10.79 -8.70
N ASP A 191 -8.05 -11.05 -8.28
CA ASP A 191 -9.10 -10.09 -8.11
C ASP A 191 -8.64 -8.97 -7.14
N LEU A 192 -9.02 -7.72 -7.44
CA LEU A 192 -8.75 -6.56 -6.59
C LEU A 192 -9.25 -6.74 -5.15
N LEU A 193 -10.34 -7.47 -4.98
CA LEU A 193 -10.94 -7.76 -3.68
C LEU A 193 -10.30 -8.95 -2.96
N SER A 194 -9.31 -9.60 -3.56
CA SER A 194 -8.57 -10.65 -2.88
C SER A 194 -7.75 -10.07 -1.74
N THR A 195 -7.88 -10.65 -0.57
CA THR A 195 -7.00 -10.32 0.55
C THR A 195 -5.56 -10.67 0.17
N PRO A 196 -4.59 -9.75 0.34
CA PRO A 196 -3.19 -10.08 0.11
C PRO A 196 -2.84 -11.29 0.97
N PRO A 197 -2.00 -12.23 0.45
CA PRO A 197 -1.41 -13.22 1.32
C PRO A 197 -0.65 -12.41 2.38
N ASN A 198 -1.03 -12.57 3.64
CA ASN A 198 -0.30 -11.92 4.71
C ASN A 198 1.09 -12.57 4.77
N PRO A 199 2.16 -11.90 4.28
CA PRO A 199 3.48 -12.47 4.31
C PRO A 199 3.95 -12.71 5.75
N LEU A 200 3.39 -11.95 6.70
CA LEU A 200 3.63 -12.15 8.12
C LEU A 200 2.97 -13.41 8.67
N LEU A 201 1.80 -13.85 8.15
CA LEU A 201 1.19 -15.09 8.60
C LEU A 201 1.92 -16.34 8.07
N ALA A 202 2.51 -16.26 6.89
CA ALA A 202 3.37 -17.32 6.37
C ALA A 202 4.71 -17.37 7.12
N SER A 203 5.20 -16.24 7.63
CA SER A 203 6.45 -16.06 8.34
C SER A 203 6.30 -15.87 9.86
N ALA A 204 5.12 -15.47 10.35
CA ALA A 204 4.89 -15.17 11.77
C ALA A 204 5.06 -16.35 12.71
N LYS A 205 5.18 -17.57 12.19
CA LYS A 205 5.50 -18.74 13.03
C LYS A 205 6.96 -18.84 13.45
N VAL A 206 7.83 -17.92 13.03
CA VAL A 206 9.26 -18.05 13.30
C VAL A 206 9.98 -16.71 13.58
N ALA A 207 9.31 -15.62 13.73
CA ALA A 207 9.94 -14.51 14.42
C ALA A 207 10.04 -14.93 15.90
N ASP A 208 11.06 -15.71 16.21
CA ASP A 208 11.51 -15.88 17.57
C ASP A 208 11.68 -14.46 18.14
N ASP A 209 10.98 -14.13 19.24
CA ASP A 209 11.08 -12.80 19.88
C ASP A 209 12.51 -12.47 20.31
N ASN A 210 13.40 -13.42 20.17
CA ASN A 210 14.83 -13.35 20.44
C ASN A 210 15.69 -12.88 19.26
N PHE A 211 15.09 -12.41 18.13
CA PHE A 211 15.92 -11.88 17.05
C PHE A 211 16.50 -10.52 17.49
N GLU A 212 17.79 -10.53 17.76
CA GLU A 212 18.54 -9.43 18.38
C GLU A 212 18.68 -8.19 17.47
N TYR A 213 18.55 -8.39 16.16
CA TYR A 213 18.74 -7.33 15.16
C TYR A 213 17.43 -7.02 14.42
N ARG A 214 16.80 -5.90 14.80
CA ARG A 214 15.68 -5.33 14.07
C ARG A 214 16.14 -4.04 13.39
N TYR A 215 15.91 -3.95 12.10
CA TYR A 215 16.28 -2.79 11.31
C TYR A 215 15.03 -2.06 10.82
N GLU A 216 15.14 -0.73 10.86
CA GLU A 216 14.16 0.15 10.26
C GLU A 216 14.47 0.36 8.78
N LEU A 217 13.55 -0.05 7.93
CA LEU A 217 13.61 0.14 6.48
C LEU A 217 12.77 1.33 6.11
N GLN A 218 13.33 2.27 5.37
CA GLN A 218 12.60 3.38 4.78
C GLN A 218 12.40 3.12 3.31
N GLY A 219 11.18 3.33 2.85
CA GLY A 219 10.81 3.07 1.46
C GLY A 219 9.51 3.76 1.08
N SER A 220 9.02 3.41 -0.10
CA SER A 220 7.79 3.98 -0.62
C SER A 220 6.95 2.90 -1.31
N TYR A 221 5.68 3.23 -1.56
CA TYR A 221 4.80 2.46 -2.44
C TYR A 221 3.85 3.40 -3.17
N THR A 222 3.42 2.97 -4.35
CA THR A 222 2.51 3.74 -5.19
C THR A 222 1.09 3.33 -4.93
N CYS A 223 0.23 4.30 -4.58
CA CYS A 223 -1.21 4.09 -4.42
C CYS A 223 -2.01 4.96 -5.38
N ARG A 224 -3.27 4.61 -5.56
CA ARG A 224 -4.27 5.40 -6.27
C ARG A 224 -5.62 5.33 -5.55
N VAL A 225 -6.33 6.44 -5.56
CA VAL A 225 -7.72 6.45 -5.13
C VAL A 225 -8.61 6.22 -6.35
N LEU A 226 -9.51 5.24 -6.22
CA LEU A 226 -10.53 4.92 -7.19
C LEU A 226 -11.89 5.19 -6.55
N SER A 227 -12.74 5.96 -7.23
CA SER A 227 -14.14 6.12 -6.87
C SER A 227 -15.04 5.51 -7.93
N TYR A 228 -16.18 4.99 -7.52
CA TYR A 228 -17.17 4.40 -8.42
C TYR A 228 -18.59 4.81 -8.08
N GLU A 229 -19.46 4.70 -9.05
CA GLU A 229 -20.90 4.86 -8.96
C GLU A 229 -21.56 3.63 -9.61
N LEU A 230 -22.51 3.03 -8.92
CA LEU A 230 -23.41 2.00 -9.44
C LEU A 230 -24.83 2.55 -9.42
N SER A 231 -25.59 2.39 -10.49
CA SER A 231 -26.96 2.90 -10.56
C SER A 231 -27.89 1.94 -11.30
N LYS A 232 -29.11 1.78 -10.77
CA LYS A 232 -30.14 0.88 -11.31
C LYS A 232 -31.53 1.42 -10.94
N ASN A 233 -32.42 1.51 -11.92
CA ASN A 233 -33.82 1.93 -11.72
C ASN A 233 -34.01 3.29 -11.00
N GLY A 234 -33.06 4.22 -11.16
CA GLY A 234 -33.09 5.52 -10.49
C GLY A 234 -32.44 5.56 -9.12
N GLU A 235 -32.12 4.42 -8.55
CA GLU A 235 -31.30 4.31 -7.34
C GLU A 235 -29.82 4.29 -7.68
N PHE A 236 -28.99 4.81 -6.80
CA PHE A 236 -27.53 4.79 -6.99
C PHE A 236 -26.79 4.61 -5.66
N THR A 237 -25.63 4.06 -5.73
CA THR A 237 -24.65 4.03 -4.66
C THR A 237 -23.30 4.49 -5.17
N THR A 238 -22.49 5.03 -4.29
CA THR A 238 -21.10 5.44 -4.58
C THR A 238 -20.16 4.81 -3.58
N GLY A 239 -18.94 4.57 -4.02
CA GLY A 239 -17.88 4.12 -3.15
C GLY A 239 -16.54 4.67 -3.58
N ALA A 240 -15.59 4.63 -2.68
CA ALA A 240 -14.21 4.95 -2.94
C ALA A 240 -13.30 3.95 -2.21
N LEU A 241 -12.17 3.66 -2.84
CA LEU A 241 -11.15 2.81 -2.25
C LEU A 241 -9.77 3.37 -2.61
N ARG A 242 -8.81 3.17 -1.74
CA ARG A 242 -7.41 3.34 -2.04
C ARG A 242 -6.82 1.97 -2.35
N ALA A 243 -6.14 1.86 -3.48
CA ALA A 243 -5.43 0.65 -3.86
C ALA A 243 -3.96 0.95 -4.05
N CYS A 244 -3.09 0.10 -3.49
CA CYS A 244 -1.65 0.25 -3.57
C CYS A 244 -1.03 -0.85 -4.42
N ARG A 245 -0.11 -0.46 -5.28
CA ARG A 245 0.55 -1.36 -6.22
C ARG A 245 1.65 -2.15 -5.51
N LYS A 246 1.56 -3.46 -5.59
CA LYS A 246 2.60 -4.37 -5.10
C LYS A 246 3.59 -4.76 -6.20
N LYS A 247 3.11 -4.85 -7.42
CA LYS A 247 3.89 -4.99 -8.66
C LYS A 247 2.99 -4.63 -9.85
N ARG A 248 3.52 -4.66 -11.07
CA ARG A 248 2.72 -4.46 -12.28
C ARG A 248 1.51 -5.41 -12.31
N LYS A 249 0.32 -4.87 -12.52
CA LYS A 249 -0.99 -5.56 -12.53
C LYS A 249 -1.39 -6.24 -11.21
N VAL A 250 -0.74 -5.92 -10.10
CA VAL A 250 -1.11 -6.43 -8.79
C VAL A 250 -1.33 -5.27 -7.84
N TRP A 251 -2.59 -5.03 -7.54
CA TRP A 251 -3.06 -3.98 -6.64
C TRP A 251 -3.81 -4.61 -5.47
N TYR A 252 -3.66 -4.03 -4.32
CA TYR A 252 -4.41 -4.41 -3.14
C TYR A 252 -5.12 -3.19 -2.57
N ILE A 253 -6.34 -3.41 -2.11
CA ILE A 253 -7.05 -2.39 -1.35
C ILE A 253 -6.26 -2.11 -0.08
N ASP A 254 -5.99 -0.84 0.14
CA ASP A 254 -5.38 -0.33 1.35
C ASP A 254 -6.50 0.25 2.22
N ALA A 255 -6.62 -0.25 3.45
CA ALA A 255 -7.61 0.29 4.37
C ALA A 255 -7.22 1.72 4.75
N PRO A 256 -8.16 2.69 4.72
CA PRO A 256 -7.86 3.99 5.27
C PRO A 256 -7.51 3.84 6.75
N GLN A 257 -6.37 4.35 7.14
CA GLN A 257 -6.04 4.50 8.54
C GLN A 257 -6.99 5.56 9.12
N ALA A 258 -7.75 5.16 10.13
CA ALA A 258 -8.67 6.03 10.85
C ALA A 258 -7.91 7.10 11.65
#